data_9df6688d239053ecb5b320897d02e0eb
#
_entry.id   9df6688d239053ecb5b320897d02e0eb
#
_cell.length_a   1.000
_cell.length_b   1.000
_cell.length_c   1.000
_cell.angle_alpha   90.00
_cell.angle_beta   90.00
_cell.angle_gamma   90.00
#
_symmetry.space_group_name_H-M   'P 1'
#
loop_
_entity.id
_entity.type
_entity.pdbx_description
1 polymer ?
#
loop_
_entity_poly.entity_id
_entity_poly.type
_entity_poly.pdbx_seq_one_letter_code
_entity_poly.pdbx_strand_id
1 'polypeptide(L)'
;MTQHPPELDWPFFDDSHREFKSKLDIWCSEHLAHAHHDESRDAVDAECVRLVRLLGSGGWLKHAVAGKAYGAASDAIDTRQLCLLRETLAFHNGLSDFAFAMQGLGTGAISLMGTPAQKQRYLPRVASGQALSAFALSEPDAGSDVAAMQCSATATAEGHVLNGRKTWISNGGIADFYVVFARTGEAPGARGISAFIVDADTPGLSIEERIDVIAPHPLATLKFDNCKLGAEQRIGEPGQGFKVAMATLDVFRTSVAAAALGFGRRALHESIAWARSRKMFGQSLGDFQITQTKIAQMATMLDAATLLTYRAAWLRDQGQRITREAAMAKMTATENAQQIIDMAVQMHGGMGVKKGVMVESLYREIRALRIYEGATEVQQLIIGKDLLKG
;
A
#
# COMPACT_ATOMS: atom_id res chain seq x y z
N MET A 1 -17.16 19.89 -19.18
CA MET A 1 -16.40 18.72 -19.70
C MET A 1 -15.25 18.54 -18.75
N THR A 2 -15.32 17.60 -17.83
CA THR A 2 -14.19 17.19 -16.98
C THR A 2 -13.18 16.49 -17.89
N GLN A 3 -12.15 17.20 -18.31
CA GLN A 3 -11.04 16.58 -19.02
C GLN A 3 -10.35 15.66 -18.03
N HIS A 4 -10.37 14.35 -18.31
CA HIS A 4 -9.54 13.39 -17.57
C HIS A 4 -8.05 13.71 -17.79
N PRO A 5 -7.17 13.30 -16.87
CA PRO A 5 -5.74 13.51 -17.01
C PRO A 5 -5.22 12.96 -18.35
N PRO A 6 -4.34 13.70 -19.06
CA PRO A 6 -3.86 13.30 -20.41
C PRO A 6 -3.25 11.91 -20.50
N GLU A 7 -2.66 11.42 -19.41
CA GLU A 7 -2.09 10.08 -19.33
C GLU A 7 -3.12 8.95 -19.50
N LEU A 8 -4.40 9.20 -19.28
CA LEU A 8 -5.46 8.22 -19.53
C LEU A 8 -5.74 8.01 -21.04
N ASP A 9 -5.18 8.84 -21.91
CA ASP A 9 -5.20 8.65 -23.35
C ASP A 9 -4.10 7.71 -23.85
N TRP A 10 -3.18 7.32 -22.97
CA TRP A 10 -2.12 6.37 -23.32
C TRP A 10 -2.67 4.97 -23.60
N PRO A 11 -1.96 4.15 -24.41
CA PRO A 11 -2.44 2.83 -24.84
C PRO A 11 -2.57 1.81 -23.70
N PHE A 12 -2.16 2.17 -22.49
CA PHE A 12 -2.32 1.33 -21.28
C PHE A 12 -3.76 1.28 -20.79
N PHE A 13 -4.60 2.23 -21.17
CA PHE A 13 -5.95 2.39 -20.64
C PHE A 13 -7.01 2.21 -21.71
N ASP A 14 -8.13 1.64 -21.32
CA ASP A 14 -9.36 1.56 -22.10
C ASP A 14 -10.46 2.44 -21.45
N ASP A 15 -11.63 2.48 -22.09
CA ASP A 15 -12.74 3.33 -21.64
C ASP A 15 -13.24 3.00 -20.23
N SER A 16 -13.14 1.72 -19.83
CA SER A 16 -13.54 1.32 -18.47
C SER A 16 -12.66 1.95 -17.40
N HIS A 17 -11.37 2.13 -17.66
CA HIS A 17 -10.44 2.80 -16.76
C HIS A 17 -10.69 4.32 -16.68
N ARG A 18 -11.03 4.95 -17.81
CA ARG A 18 -11.38 6.37 -17.88
C ARG A 18 -12.65 6.66 -17.08
N GLU A 19 -13.68 5.83 -17.28
CA GLU A 19 -14.92 5.93 -16.54
C GLU A 19 -14.71 5.68 -15.04
N PHE A 20 -13.91 4.66 -14.69
CA PHE A 20 -13.56 4.34 -13.32
C PHE A 20 -12.88 5.54 -12.64
N LYS A 21 -11.86 6.12 -13.28
CA LYS A 21 -11.12 7.27 -12.74
C LYS A 21 -12.03 8.48 -12.56
N SER A 22 -12.88 8.78 -13.51
CA SER A 22 -13.82 9.89 -13.42
C SER A 22 -14.77 9.76 -12.22
N LYS A 23 -15.33 8.57 -12.00
CA LYS A 23 -16.19 8.29 -10.84
C LYS A 23 -15.42 8.44 -9.53
N LEU A 24 -14.19 7.93 -9.51
CA LEU A 24 -13.33 8.00 -8.34
C LEU A 24 -12.95 9.44 -7.97
N ASP A 25 -12.62 10.27 -8.95
CA ASP A 25 -12.25 11.68 -8.73
C ASP A 25 -13.42 12.47 -8.12
N ILE A 26 -14.63 12.27 -8.64
CA ILE A 26 -15.83 12.89 -8.09
C ILE A 26 -16.02 12.46 -6.64
N TRP A 27 -15.99 11.15 -6.38
CA TRP A 27 -16.20 10.61 -5.06
C TRP A 27 -15.13 11.09 -4.06
N CYS A 28 -13.84 11.09 -4.43
CA CYS A 28 -12.78 11.58 -3.57
C CYS A 28 -12.93 13.07 -3.25
N SER A 29 -13.32 13.89 -4.24
CA SER A 29 -13.55 15.32 -4.04
C SER A 29 -14.68 15.59 -3.05
N GLU A 30 -15.71 14.77 -3.05
CA GLU A 30 -16.87 14.91 -2.15
C GLU A 30 -16.61 14.39 -0.74
N HIS A 31 -15.79 13.33 -0.59
CA HIS A 31 -15.68 12.60 0.67
C HIS A 31 -14.33 12.75 1.39
N LEU A 32 -13.27 13.14 0.67
CA LEU A 32 -11.91 13.24 1.20
C LEU A 32 -11.35 14.67 1.19
N ALA A 33 -12.16 15.67 0.86
CA ALA A 33 -11.74 17.08 0.79
C ALA A 33 -11.36 17.67 2.17
N HIS A 34 -11.81 17.06 3.25
CA HIS A 34 -11.52 17.53 4.61
C HIS A 34 -10.44 16.67 5.23
N ALA A 35 -9.21 17.20 5.27
CA ALA A 35 -8.10 16.54 5.96
C ALA A 35 -8.38 16.47 7.47
N HIS A 36 -8.17 15.29 8.05
CA HIS A 36 -8.12 15.13 9.49
C HIS A 36 -6.84 15.76 10.03
N HIS A 37 -6.92 16.51 11.13
CA HIS A 37 -5.79 17.27 11.67
C HIS A 37 -5.31 16.75 13.04
N ASP A 38 -6.07 15.86 13.70
CA ASP A 38 -5.66 15.25 14.96
C ASP A 38 -4.76 14.03 14.64
N GLU A 39 -3.51 14.12 15.10
CA GLU A 39 -2.49 13.09 14.91
C GLU A 39 -2.26 12.25 16.19
N SER A 40 -3.14 12.37 17.18
CA SER A 40 -3.12 11.44 18.32
C SER A 40 -3.43 10.02 17.86
N ARG A 41 -2.85 9.03 18.50
CA ARG A 41 -2.99 7.62 18.12
C ARG A 41 -4.47 7.20 18.00
N ASP A 42 -5.25 7.51 19.02
CA ASP A 42 -6.66 7.12 19.08
C ASP A 42 -7.48 7.78 17.95
N ALA A 43 -7.17 9.04 17.62
CA ALA A 43 -7.82 9.75 16.53
C ALA A 43 -7.44 9.17 15.16
N VAL A 44 -6.16 8.82 14.95
CA VAL A 44 -5.67 8.17 13.73
C VAL A 44 -6.29 6.78 13.57
N ASP A 45 -6.37 5.99 14.63
CA ASP A 45 -7.02 4.68 14.63
C ASP A 45 -8.51 4.79 14.27
N ALA A 46 -9.23 5.70 14.93
CA ALA A 46 -10.66 5.94 14.67
C ALA A 46 -10.89 6.42 13.24
N GLU A 47 -10.05 7.32 12.74
CA GLU A 47 -10.14 7.83 11.36
C GLU A 47 -9.82 6.73 10.34
N CYS A 48 -8.83 5.88 10.58
CA CYS A 48 -8.53 4.74 9.70
C CYS A 48 -9.73 3.78 9.61
N VAL A 49 -10.36 3.44 10.74
CA VAL A 49 -11.58 2.63 10.77
C VAL A 49 -12.72 3.31 10.00
N ARG A 50 -12.91 4.63 10.20
CA ARG A 50 -13.93 5.41 9.48
C ARG A 50 -13.70 5.38 7.97
N LEU A 51 -12.45 5.56 7.54
CA LEU A 51 -12.07 5.54 6.12
C LEU A 51 -12.30 4.17 5.49
N VAL A 52 -11.97 3.07 6.17
CA VAL A 52 -12.27 1.72 5.68
C VAL A 52 -13.78 1.53 5.47
N ARG A 53 -14.61 1.95 6.43
CA ARG A 53 -16.08 1.89 6.31
C ARG A 53 -16.60 2.75 5.16
N LEU A 54 -16.05 3.96 5.02
CA LEU A 54 -16.40 4.90 3.96
C LEU A 54 -16.04 4.35 2.56
N LEU A 55 -14.83 3.80 2.40
CA LEU A 55 -14.38 3.15 1.17
C LEU A 55 -15.22 1.90 0.84
N GLY A 56 -15.60 1.14 1.86
CA GLY A 56 -16.49 -0.02 1.72
C GLY A 56 -17.89 0.36 1.26
N SER A 57 -18.52 1.36 1.90
CA SER A 57 -19.85 1.86 1.52
C SER A 57 -19.86 2.49 0.14
N GLY A 58 -18.75 3.14 -0.28
CA GLY A 58 -18.56 3.65 -1.63
C GLY A 58 -18.31 2.56 -2.67
N GLY A 59 -18.10 1.30 -2.24
CA GLY A 59 -17.83 0.16 -3.13
C GLY A 59 -16.38 0.07 -3.63
N TRP A 60 -15.47 0.92 -3.15
CA TRP A 60 -14.09 0.97 -3.60
C TRP A 60 -13.25 -0.20 -3.10
N LEU A 61 -13.54 -0.73 -1.90
CA LEU A 61 -12.81 -1.90 -1.36
C LEU A 61 -13.03 -3.19 -2.15
N LYS A 62 -14.07 -3.26 -2.99
CA LYS A 62 -14.27 -4.38 -3.93
C LYS A 62 -13.11 -4.57 -4.90
N HIS A 63 -12.33 -3.53 -5.15
CA HIS A 63 -11.15 -3.54 -6.00
C HIS A 63 -9.86 -3.98 -5.28
N ALA A 64 -9.91 -4.10 -3.94
CA ALA A 64 -8.79 -4.58 -3.13
C ALA A 64 -8.76 -6.11 -2.98
N VAL A 65 -9.86 -6.81 -3.29
CA VAL A 65 -10.03 -8.26 -3.16
C VAL A 65 -10.32 -8.91 -4.53
N ALA A 66 -10.17 -10.23 -4.63
CA ALA A 66 -10.44 -10.99 -5.85
C ALA A 66 -11.54 -12.03 -5.63
N GLY A 67 -12.33 -12.29 -6.68
CA GLY A 67 -13.42 -13.26 -6.70
C GLY A 67 -14.80 -12.61 -6.57
N LYS A 68 -15.51 -12.47 -7.71
CA LYS A 68 -16.87 -11.89 -7.76
C LYS A 68 -17.84 -12.63 -6.84
N ALA A 69 -17.73 -13.94 -6.72
CA ALA A 69 -18.54 -14.74 -5.82
C ALA A 69 -18.39 -14.36 -4.34
N TYR A 70 -17.33 -13.64 -3.99
CA TYR A 70 -16.98 -13.20 -2.63
C TYR A 70 -17.07 -11.68 -2.46
N GLY A 71 -17.78 -10.98 -3.35
CA GLY A 71 -18.03 -9.54 -3.24
C GLY A 71 -16.99 -8.64 -3.89
N ALA A 72 -15.99 -9.20 -4.57
CA ALA A 72 -15.01 -8.42 -5.34
C ALA A 72 -15.62 -7.83 -6.63
N ALA A 73 -14.97 -6.79 -7.17
CA ALA A 73 -15.34 -6.20 -8.45
C ALA A 73 -15.07 -7.13 -9.63
N SER A 74 -14.06 -8.01 -9.52
CA SER A 74 -13.62 -8.94 -10.58
C SER A 74 -13.08 -10.25 -9.97
N ASP A 75 -12.93 -11.28 -10.80
CA ASP A 75 -12.39 -12.57 -10.36
C ASP A 75 -10.86 -12.49 -10.12
N ALA A 76 -10.17 -11.60 -10.81
CA ALA A 76 -8.78 -11.25 -10.56
C ALA A 76 -8.67 -9.75 -10.30
N ILE A 77 -7.66 -9.31 -9.56
CA ILE A 77 -7.40 -7.88 -9.34
C ILE A 77 -6.98 -7.24 -10.66
N ASP A 78 -7.74 -6.23 -11.10
CA ASP A 78 -7.34 -5.32 -12.17
C ASP A 78 -6.27 -4.37 -11.62
N THR A 79 -5.03 -4.54 -12.07
CA THR A 79 -3.88 -3.82 -11.52
C THR A 79 -3.89 -2.34 -11.91
N ARG A 80 -4.43 -2.00 -13.08
CA ARG A 80 -4.57 -0.61 -13.52
C ARG A 80 -5.61 0.13 -12.68
N GLN A 81 -6.77 -0.47 -12.42
CA GLN A 81 -7.77 0.10 -11.51
C GLN A 81 -7.23 0.22 -10.09
N LEU A 82 -6.51 -0.79 -9.59
CA LEU A 82 -5.84 -0.75 -8.29
C LEU A 82 -4.86 0.44 -8.21
N CYS A 83 -4.05 0.65 -9.25
CA CYS A 83 -3.09 1.76 -9.31
C CYS A 83 -3.81 3.12 -9.38
N LEU A 84 -4.83 3.27 -10.25
CA LEU A 84 -5.62 4.50 -10.35
C LEU A 84 -6.27 4.85 -9.00
N LEU A 85 -6.77 3.85 -8.30
CA LEU A 85 -7.41 4.03 -7.00
C LEU A 85 -6.39 4.53 -5.96
N ARG A 86 -5.25 3.86 -5.81
CA ARG A 86 -4.22 4.24 -4.86
C ARG A 86 -3.61 5.61 -5.18
N GLU A 87 -3.33 5.90 -6.45
CA GLU A 87 -2.84 7.22 -6.87
C GLU A 87 -3.82 8.34 -6.49
N THR A 88 -5.12 8.12 -6.74
CA THR A 88 -6.14 9.12 -6.45
C THR A 88 -6.35 9.30 -4.94
N LEU A 89 -6.43 8.21 -4.19
CA LEU A 89 -6.55 8.29 -2.72
C LEU A 89 -5.36 9.02 -2.10
N ALA A 90 -4.13 8.67 -2.50
CA ALA A 90 -2.90 9.29 -2.02
C ALA A 90 -2.83 10.80 -2.38
N PHE A 91 -3.33 11.20 -3.54
CA PHE A 91 -3.43 12.62 -3.91
C PHE A 91 -4.32 13.41 -2.94
N HIS A 92 -5.43 12.82 -2.49
CA HIS A 92 -6.39 13.49 -1.61
C HIS A 92 -6.03 13.36 -0.13
N ASN A 93 -5.65 12.15 0.32
CA ASN A 93 -5.39 11.87 1.73
C ASN A 93 -4.54 10.59 1.90
N GLY A 94 -3.35 10.70 2.50
CA GLY A 94 -2.42 9.59 2.69
C GLY A 94 -3.00 8.45 3.54
N LEU A 95 -3.72 8.78 4.63
CA LEU A 95 -4.36 7.77 5.47
C LEU A 95 -5.47 7.01 4.74
N SER A 96 -6.16 7.63 3.77
CA SER A 96 -7.16 6.94 2.94
C SER A 96 -6.53 5.93 1.98
N ASP A 97 -5.36 6.24 1.39
CA ASP A 97 -4.58 5.26 0.63
C ASP A 97 -4.12 4.11 1.51
N PHE A 98 -3.58 4.42 2.69
CA PHE A 98 -3.19 3.41 3.67
C PHE A 98 -4.36 2.50 4.05
N ALA A 99 -5.51 3.08 4.44
CA ALA A 99 -6.71 2.35 4.82
C ALA A 99 -7.17 1.39 3.71
N PHE A 100 -7.13 1.83 2.45
CA PHE A 100 -7.44 1.01 1.29
C PHE A 100 -6.41 -0.10 1.06
N ALA A 101 -5.12 0.27 1.00
CA ALA A 101 -4.03 -0.64 0.64
C ALA A 101 -3.92 -1.83 1.59
N MET A 102 -4.13 -1.58 2.89
CA MET A 102 -4.03 -2.62 3.91
C MET A 102 -5.13 -3.67 3.79
N GLN A 103 -6.30 -3.32 3.27
CA GLN A 103 -7.36 -4.29 3.02
C GLN A 103 -6.95 -5.29 1.92
N GLY A 104 -6.35 -4.80 0.86
CA GLY A 104 -5.86 -5.65 -0.22
C GLY A 104 -4.65 -6.49 0.20
N LEU A 105 -3.68 -5.89 0.88
CA LEU A 105 -2.48 -6.60 1.33
C LEU A 105 -2.84 -7.69 2.36
N GLY A 106 -3.69 -7.37 3.35
CA GLY A 106 -4.13 -8.30 4.38
C GLY A 106 -4.98 -9.46 3.86
N THR A 107 -5.69 -9.27 2.73
CA THR A 107 -6.50 -10.34 2.12
C THR A 107 -5.84 -11.01 0.91
N GLY A 108 -4.68 -10.53 0.47
CA GLY A 108 -4.04 -11.01 -0.76
C GLY A 108 -3.78 -12.52 -0.76
N ALA A 109 -3.24 -13.06 0.33
CA ALA A 109 -3.02 -14.50 0.48
C ALA A 109 -4.33 -15.30 0.44
N ILE A 110 -5.41 -14.80 1.07
CA ILE A 110 -6.73 -15.44 1.05
C ILE A 110 -7.30 -15.41 -0.38
N SER A 111 -7.22 -14.28 -1.06
CA SER A 111 -7.67 -14.12 -2.45
C SER A 111 -6.96 -15.09 -3.39
N LEU A 112 -5.64 -15.28 -3.22
CA LEU A 112 -4.80 -16.12 -4.09
C LEU A 112 -4.93 -17.61 -3.79
N MET A 113 -4.87 -18.02 -2.52
CA MET A 113 -4.71 -19.41 -2.12
C MET A 113 -5.71 -19.88 -1.04
N GLY A 114 -6.61 -19.02 -0.57
CA GLY A 114 -7.62 -19.40 0.40
C GLY A 114 -8.59 -20.43 -0.15
N THR A 115 -9.08 -21.34 0.71
CA THR A 115 -10.17 -22.25 0.39
C THR A 115 -11.46 -21.47 0.11
N PRO A 116 -12.48 -22.06 -0.55
CA PRO A 116 -13.78 -21.41 -0.73
C PRO A 116 -14.40 -20.96 0.60
N ALA A 117 -14.26 -21.75 1.66
CA ALA A 117 -14.77 -21.42 3.00
C ALA A 117 -14.05 -20.19 3.60
N GLN A 118 -12.72 -20.13 3.49
CA GLN A 118 -11.93 -18.97 3.94
C GLN A 118 -12.30 -17.71 3.15
N LYS A 119 -12.38 -17.80 1.82
CA LYS A 119 -12.80 -16.69 0.97
C LYS A 119 -14.19 -16.19 1.34
N GLN A 120 -15.15 -17.09 1.52
CA GLN A 120 -16.52 -16.73 1.90
C GLN A 120 -16.62 -16.08 3.28
N ARG A 121 -15.77 -16.49 4.23
CA ARG A 121 -15.78 -15.95 5.59
C ARG A 121 -15.19 -14.54 5.66
N TYR A 122 -14.10 -14.26 4.95
CA TYR A 122 -13.30 -13.05 5.14
C TYR A 122 -13.48 -11.99 4.04
N LEU A 123 -13.49 -12.38 2.76
CA LEU A 123 -13.45 -11.40 1.65
C LEU A 123 -14.69 -10.50 1.57
N PRO A 124 -15.95 -10.99 1.74
CA PRO A 124 -17.13 -10.12 1.68
C PRO A 124 -17.13 -9.03 2.77
N ARG A 125 -16.66 -9.37 3.97
CA ARG A 125 -16.58 -8.43 5.10
C ARG A 125 -15.57 -7.33 4.84
N VAL A 126 -14.42 -7.65 4.21
CA VAL A 126 -13.42 -6.65 3.81
C VAL A 126 -13.90 -5.82 2.63
N ALA A 127 -14.46 -6.43 1.59
CA ALA A 127 -14.99 -5.73 0.42
C ALA A 127 -16.10 -4.72 0.77
N SER A 128 -16.85 -4.98 1.83
CA SER A 128 -17.90 -4.08 2.34
C SER A 128 -17.41 -3.08 3.42
N GLY A 129 -16.15 -3.14 3.84
CA GLY A 129 -15.61 -2.31 4.91
C GLY A 129 -16.07 -2.68 6.33
N GLN A 130 -16.65 -3.89 6.50
CA GLN A 130 -17.10 -4.40 7.80
C GLN A 130 -15.98 -5.04 8.62
N ALA A 131 -14.86 -5.39 7.99
CA ALA A 131 -13.68 -5.93 8.66
C ALA A 131 -12.40 -5.28 8.14
N LEU A 132 -11.47 -5.04 9.07
CA LEU A 132 -10.12 -4.59 8.78
C LEU A 132 -9.18 -5.79 8.78
N SER A 133 -8.31 -5.86 7.79
CA SER A 133 -7.31 -6.91 7.67
C SER A 133 -5.89 -6.38 7.87
N ALA A 134 -4.96 -7.27 8.22
CA ALA A 134 -3.56 -6.95 8.35
C ALA A 134 -2.67 -8.07 7.79
N PHE A 135 -1.48 -7.68 7.31
CA PHE A 135 -0.46 -8.56 6.75
C PHE A 135 0.75 -8.63 7.70
N ALA A 136 0.92 -9.75 8.38
CA ALA A 136 1.91 -9.92 9.44
C ALA A 136 3.08 -10.79 8.97
N LEU A 137 4.03 -10.19 8.24
CA LEU A 137 5.20 -10.86 7.68
C LEU A 137 6.48 -10.57 8.46
N SER A 138 6.81 -9.30 8.66
CA SER A 138 8.09 -8.81 9.20
C SER A 138 8.27 -9.15 10.67
N GLU A 139 9.53 -9.35 11.08
CA GLU A 139 9.96 -9.55 12.46
C GLU A 139 11.08 -8.57 12.83
N PRO A 140 11.39 -8.37 14.12
CA PRO A 140 12.45 -7.45 14.54
C PRO A 140 13.79 -7.69 13.79
N ASP A 141 14.19 -8.95 13.59
CA ASP A 141 15.44 -9.33 12.95
C ASP A 141 15.25 -9.86 11.51
N ALA A 142 14.05 -9.83 10.96
CA ALA A 142 13.71 -10.35 9.62
C ALA A 142 12.79 -9.39 8.86
N GLY A 143 13.34 -8.24 8.44
CA GLY A 143 12.67 -7.24 7.59
C GLY A 143 12.89 -7.52 6.11
N SER A 144 14.06 -7.18 5.56
CA SER A 144 14.39 -7.44 4.15
C SER A 144 14.65 -8.92 3.87
N ASP A 145 15.24 -9.65 4.82
CA ASP A 145 15.42 -11.11 4.76
C ASP A 145 14.29 -11.83 5.50
N VAL A 146 13.09 -11.74 4.97
CA VAL A 146 11.91 -12.36 5.58
C VAL A 146 11.99 -13.89 5.64
N ALA A 147 12.85 -14.53 4.85
CA ALA A 147 13.07 -15.97 4.92
C ALA A 147 13.81 -16.41 6.19
N ALA A 148 14.44 -15.49 6.90
CA ALA A 148 15.12 -15.72 8.19
C ALA A 148 14.17 -15.64 9.40
N MET A 149 12.85 -15.44 9.19
CA MET A 149 11.87 -15.33 10.29
C MET A 149 11.95 -16.48 11.28
N GLN A 150 11.68 -16.17 12.57
CA GLN A 150 11.74 -17.10 13.69
C GLN A 150 10.35 -17.45 14.27
N CYS A 151 9.33 -16.62 14.03
CA CYS A 151 7.96 -16.93 14.45
C CYS A 151 7.58 -18.30 13.91
N SER A 152 7.15 -19.21 14.81
CA SER A 152 6.94 -20.62 14.50
C SER A 152 5.48 -21.04 14.69
N ALA A 153 5.02 -21.98 13.88
CA ALA A 153 3.75 -22.64 14.01
C ALA A 153 3.97 -24.15 14.08
N THR A 154 3.98 -24.69 15.31
CA THR A 154 4.19 -26.12 15.58
C THR A 154 2.91 -26.90 15.35
N ALA A 155 2.97 -27.95 14.52
CA ALA A 155 1.82 -28.81 14.26
C ALA A 155 1.38 -29.60 15.51
N THR A 156 0.06 -29.72 15.67
CA THR A 156 -0.60 -30.53 16.72
C THR A 156 -1.67 -31.43 16.10
N ALA A 157 -2.31 -32.27 16.90
CA ALA A 157 -3.42 -33.11 16.41
C ALA A 157 -4.63 -32.29 15.92
N GLU A 158 -4.84 -31.08 16.46
CA GLU A 158 -5.99 -30.20 16.19
C GLU A 158 -5.68 -29.07 15.21
N GLY A 159 -4.40 -28.87 14.84
CA GLY A 159 -3.97 -27.76 13.99
C GLY A 159 -2.55 -27.31 14.28
N HIS A 160 -2.36 -26.08 14.73
CA HIS A 160 -1.02 -25.50 14.99
C HIS A 160 -1.01 -24.66 16.27
N VAL A 161 0.16 -24.54 16.89
CA VAL A 161 0.42 -23.58 17.98
C VAL A 161 1.43 -22.57 17.49
N LEU A 162 1.01 -21.30 17.43
CA LEU A 162 1.80 -20.19 16.95
C LEU A 162 2.53 -19.51 18.12
N ASN A 163 3.83 -19.29 17.96
CA ASN A 163 4.69 -18.61 18.93
C ASN A 163 5.67 -17.67 18.24
N GLY A 164 5.87 -16.48 18.81
CA GLY A 164 6.82 -15.50 18.30
C GLY A 164 6.30 -14.08 18.26
N ARG A 165 6.93 -13.25 17.45
CA ARG A 165 6.60 -11.82 17.28
C ARG A 165 6.54 -11.44 15.82
N LYS A 166 5.67 -10.45 15.51
CA LYS A 166 5.64 -9.76 14.23
C LYS A 166 5.66 -8.27 14.49
N THR A 167 6.48 -7.51 13.79
CA THR A 167 6.63 -6.06 14.00
C THR A 167 6.40 -5.27 12.71
N TRP A 168 6.16 -3.97 12.85
CA TRP A 168 5.77 -3.07 11.76
C TRP A 168 4.46 -3.49 11.08
N ILE A 169 3.53 -4.05 11.86
CA ILE A 169 2.28 -4.56 11.29
C ILE A 169 1.27 -3.44 11.18
N SER A 170 1.01 -3.03 9.94
CA SER A 170 -0.02 -2.07 9.60
C SER A 170 -1.40 -2.59 10.00
N ASN A 171 -2.28 -1.71 10.47
CA ASN A 171 -3.54 -2.03 11.16
C ASN A 171 -3.35 -2.83 12.46
N GLY A 172 -2.13 -2.99 12.95
CA GLY A 172 -1.87 -3.65 14.23
C GLY A 172 -2.59 -2.93 15.37
N GLY A 173 -3.42 -3.66 16.09
CA GLY A 173 -4.25 -3.14 17.18
C GLY A 173 -5.64 -2.67 16.79
N ILE A 174 -5.95 -2.53 15.50
CA ILE A 174 -7.29 -2.20 14.99
C ILE A 174 -7.87 -3.22 14.00
N ALA A 175 -7.05 -4.18 13.53
CA ALA A 175 -7.49 -5.20 12.60
C ALA A 175 -8.42 -6.22 13.27
N ASP A 176 -9.41 -6.73 12.53
CA ASP A 176 -10.28 -7.83 12.94
C ASP A 176 -9.60 -9.19 12.76
N PHE A 177 -8.66 -9.29 11.83
CA PHE A 177 -7.85 -10.49 11.62
C PHE A 177 -6.50 -10.15 10.97
N TYR A 178 -5.55 -11.06 11.14
CA TYR A 178 -4.20 -10.98 10.62
C TYR A 178 -3.90 -12.18 9.72
N VAL A 179 -3.28 -11.95 8.55
CA VAL A 179 -2.63 -13.02 7.80
C VAL A 179 -1.17 -13.09 8.25
N VAL A 180 -0.84 -14.15 8.98
CA VAL A 180 0.45 -14.34 9.65
C VAL A 180 1.27 -15.39 8.92
N PHE A 181 2.54 -15.08 8.67
CA PHE A 181 3.50 -16.02 8.08
C PHE A 181 4.43 -16.55 9.18
N ALA A 182 4.52 -17.86 9.30
CA ALA A 182 5.30 -18.51 10.36
C ALA A 182 6.02 -19.75 9.85
N ARG A 183 7.09 -20.10 10.53
CA ARG A 183 7.91 -21.28 10.22
C ARG A 183 7.18 -22.53 10.71
N THR A 184 6.92 -23.44 9.79
CA THR A 184 6.30 -24.76 10.05
C THR A 184 7.30 -25.93 9.91
N GLY A 185 8.46 -25.68 9.31
CA GLY A 185 9.61 -26.58 9.38
C GLY A 185 9.65 -27.72 8.35
N GLU A 186 8.81 -27.68 7.32
CA GLU A 186 8.78 -28.70 6.25
C GLU A 186 10.12 -28.78 5.49
N ALA A 187 10.82 -27.64 5.38
CA ALA A 187 12.13 -27.53 4.75
C ALA A 187 12.92 -26.32 5.27
N PRO A 188 14.23 -26.25 5.06
CA PRO A 188 15.02 -25.07 5.39
C PRO A 188 14.61 -23.82 4.57
N GLY A 189 14.83 -22.63 5.15
CA GLY A 189 14.63 -21.35 4.48
C GLY A 189 13.17 -21.07 4.10
N ALA A 190 12.95 -20.50 2.94
CA ALA A 190 11.63 -20.05 2.46
C ALA A 190 10.58 -21.17 2.32
N ARG A 191 11.03 -22.41 2.07
CA ARG A 191 10.13 -23.57 1.88
C ARG A 191 9.57 -24.15 3.17
N GLY A 192 10.05 -23.70 4.32
CA GLY A 192 9.51 -24.11 5.64
C GLY A 192 8.61 -23.04 6.26
N ILE A 193 7.97 -22.20 5.47
CA ILE A 193 7.08 -21.10 5.92
C ILE A 193 5.68 -21.35 5.39
N SER A 194 4.67 -21.30 6.28
CA SER A 194 3.25 -21.39 5.97
C SER A 194 2.53 -20.08 6.32
N ALA A 195 1.32 -19.90 5.81
CA ALA A 195 0.47 -18.74 6.07
C ALA A 195 -0.77 -19.14 6.85
N PHE A 196 -1.20 -18.31 7.79
CA PHE A 196 -2.33 -18.56 8.67
C PHE A 196 -3.24 -17.33 8.78
N ILE A 197 -4.53 -17.54 8.92
CA ILE A 197 -5.49 -16.51 9.32
C ILE A 197 -5.62 -16.58 10.84
N VAL A 198 -5.40 -15.46 11.52
CA VAL A 198 -5.50 -15.33 12.97
C VAL A 198 -6.51 -14.24 13.27
N ASP A 199 -7.67 -14.57 13.78
CA ASP A 199 -8.68 -13.60 14.22
C ASP A 199 -8.13 -12.80 15.42
N ALA A 200 -8.48 -11.51 15.54
CA ALA A 200 -7.88 -10.62 16.54
C ALA A 200 -8.18 -11.03 18.00
N ASP A 201 -9.26 -11.74 18.23
CA ASP A 201 -9.69 -12.27 19.51
C ASP A 201 -9.11 -13.67 19.84
N THR A 202 -8.22 -14.20 18.99
CA THR A 202 -7.61 -15.53 19.21
C THR A 202 -6.79 -15.52 20.51
N PRO A 203 -7.06 -16.45 21.46
CA PRO A 203 -6.31 -16.54 22.69
C PRO A 203 -4.81 -16.75 22.42
N GLY A 204 -3.96 -15.98 23.13
CA GLY A 204 -2.52 -15.99 22.95
C GLY A 204 -2.01 -14.94 21.95
N LEU A 205 -2.86 -14.26 21.20
CA LEU A 205 -2.51 -13.05 20.45
C LEU A 205 -2.63 -11.82 21.37
N SER A 206 -1.61 -10.97 21.35
CA SER A 206 -1.64 -9.69 22.05
C SER A 206 -0.87 -8.62 21.26
N ILE A 207 -1.21 -7.37 21.51
CA ILE A 207 -0.45 -6.21 21.01
C ILE A 207 0.65 -5.93 22.04
N GLU A 208 1.90 -6.20 21.66
CA GLU A 208 3.07 -5.97 22.55
C GLU A 208 3.47 -4.49 22.59
N GLU A 209 3.36 -3.82 21.44
CA GLU A 209 3.73 -2.42 21.29
C GLU A 209 2.89 -1.76 20.20
N ARG A 210 2.48 -0.52 20.43
CA ARG A 210 1.94 0.37 19.40
C ARG A 210 3.07 1.27 18.92
N ILE A 211 3.34 1.26 17.62
CA ILE A 211 4.51 1.93 17.01
C ILE A 211 4.06 3.26 16.41
N ASP A 212 4.62 4.36 16.93
CA ASP A 212 4.42 5.69 16.33
C ASP A 212 5.50 5.95 15.27
N VAL A 213 5.09 6.44 14.12
CA VAL A 213 5.95 6.74 12.97
C VAL A 213 5.75 8.19 12.52
N ILE A 214 6.67 8.70 11.67
CA ILE A 214 6.68 10.11 11.26
C ILE A 214 5.40 10.55 10.55
N ALA A 215 4.77 9.68 9.76
CA ALA A 215 3.41 9.88 9.25
C ALA A 215 2.47 9.00 10.08
N PRO A 216 1.52 9.58 10.81
CA PRO A 216 0.70 8.82 11.75
C PRO A 216 -0.17 7.77 11.05
N HIS A 217 0.15 6.50 11.29
CA HIS A 217 -0.59 5.34 10.78
C HIS A 217 -0.72 4.30 11.90
N PRO A 218 -1.79 3.47 11.93
CA PRO A 218 -1.92 2.39 12.89
C PRO A 218 -0.87 1.30 12.64
N LEU A 219 0.15 1.21 13.49
CA LEU A 219 1.17 0.16 13.46
C LEU A 219 1.38 -0.46 14.83
N ALA A 220 1.73 -1.76 14.85
CA ALA A 220 2.03 -2.46 16.08
C ALA A 220 3.06 -3.58 15.91
N THR A 221 3.62 -4.01 17.06
CA THR A 221 4.25 -5.31 17.26
C THR A 221 3.23 -6.25 17.86
N LEU A 222 3.04 -7.40 17.21
CA LEU A 222 2.18 -8.50 17.66
C LEU A 222 3.03 -9.54 18.40
N LYS A 223 2.49 -10.06 19.50
CA LYS A 223 3.05 -11.21 20.22
C LYS A 223 2.08 -12.37 20.15
N PHE A 224 2.61 -13.54 19.81
CA PHE A 224 1.93 -14.83 19.84
C PHE A 224 2.55 -15.67 20.95
N ASP A 225 1.74 -16.10 21.91
CA ASP A 225 2.15 -16.92 23.04
C ASP A 225 1.18 -18.11 23.17
N ASN A 226 1.62 -19.26 22.69
CA ASN A 226 0.81 -20.48 22.64
C ASN A 226 -0.54 -20.26 21.94
N CYS A 227 -0.56 -19.45 20.88
CA CYS A 227 -1.74 -19.10 20.13
C CYS A 227 -2.20 -20.33 19.30
N LYS A 228 -3.32 -20.93 19.70
CA LYS A 228 -3.85 -22.14 19.06
C LYS A 228 -4.66 -21.80 17.82
N LEU A 229 -4.35 -22.47 16.72
CA LEU A 229 -5.01 -22.32 15.42
C LEU A 229 -5.54 -23.67 14.96
N GLY A 230 -6.78 -23.72 14.52
CA GLY A 230 -7.35 -24.91 13.85
C GLY A 230 -6.72 -25.18 12.49
N ALA A 231 -6.87 -26.38 11.99
CA ALA A 231 -6.31 -26.77 10.68
C ALA A 231 -6.86 -25.90 9.52
N GLU A 232 -8.10 -25.45 9.63
CA GLU A 232 -8.82 -24.63 8.66
C GLU A 232 -8.29 -23.19 8.58
N GLN A 233 -7.47 -22.74 9.53
CA GLN A 233 -6.88 -21.39 9.53
C GLN A 233 -5.61 -21.29 8.66
N ARG A 234 -5.02 -22.43 8.24
CA ARG A 234 -3.88 -22.42 7.32
C ARG A 234 -4.33 -22.09 5.89
N ILE A 235 -3.62 -21.19 5.25
CA ILE A 235 -3.85 -20.79 3.84
C ILE A 235 -2.92 -21.62 2.95
N GLY A 236 -3.49 -22.34 1.98
CA GLY A 236 -2.73 -23.18 1.06
C GLY A 236 -2.09 -24.40 1.71
N GLU A 237 -1.14 -25.03 1.01
CA GLU A 237 -0.43 -26.20 1.49
C GLU A 237 0.74 -25.84 2.42
N PRO A 238 1.20 -26.76 3.29
CA PRO A 238 2.37 -26.55 4.12
C PRO A 238 3.60 -26.11 3.32
N GLY A 239 4.36 -25.17 3.85
CA GLY A 239 5.58 -24.67 3.21
C GLY A 239 5.36 -23.70 2.02
N GLN A 240 4.09 -23.36 1.69
CA GLN A 240 3.79 -22.44 0.60
C GLN A 240 3.64 -20.97 1.04
N GLY A 241 3.76 -20.66 2.32
CA GLY A 241 3.56 -19.31 2.86
C GLY A 241 4.47 -18.27 2.24
N PHE A 242 5.75 -18.55 2.07
CA PHE A 242 6.67 -17.61 1.43
C PHE A 242 6.28 -17.30 -0.03
N LYS A 243 5.88 -18.34 -0.78
CA LYS A 243 5.44 -18.18 -2.17
C LYS A 243 4.21 -17.27 -2.26
N VAL A 244 3.22 -17.47 -1.38
CA VAL A 244 2.00 -16.65 -1.40
C VAL A 244 2.27 -15.25 -0.88
N ALA A 245 3.18 -15.07 0.10
CA ALA A 245 3.61 -13.74 0.54
C ALA A 245 4.23 -12.94 -0.62
N MET A 246 5.17 -13.53 -1.35
CA MET A 246 5.80 -12.87 -2.51
C MET A 246 4.81 -12.59 -3.63
N ALA A 247 3.89 -13.51 -3.92
CA ALA A 247 2.83 -13.30 -4.91
C ALA A 247 1.88 -12.15 -4.51
N THR A 248 1.55 -12.02 -3.24
CA THR A 248 0.78 -10.90 -2.70
C THR A 248 1.55 -9.59 -2.89
N LEU A 249 2.83 -9.55 -2.49
CA LEU A 249 3.68 -8.37 -2.65
C LEU A 249 3.87 -7.96 -4.11
N ASP A 250 3.96 -8.91 -5.04
CA ASP A 250 4.09 -8.61 -6.48
C ASP A 250 2.83 -7.92 -7.05
N VAL A 251 1.64 -8.22 -6.50
CA VAL A 251 0.41 -7.48 -6.81
C VAL A 251 0.51 -6.04 -6.33
N PHE A 252 0.84 -5.87 -5.04
CA PHE A 252 0.73 -4.57 -4.36
C PHE A 252 1.94 -3.66 -4.58
N ARG A 253 3.12 -4.18 -4.88
CA ARG A 253 4.34 -3.40 -5.15
C ARG A 253 4.15 -2.37 -6.28
N THR A 254 3.51 -2.74 -7.37
CA THR A 254 3.17 -1.81 -8.47
C THR A 254 2.23 -0.71 -7.98
N SER A 255 1.29 -1.04 -7.10
CA SER A 255 0.36 -0.05 -6.54
C SER A 255 0.99 0.87 -5.48
N VAL A 256 2.11 0.47 -4.83
CA VAL A 256 2.94 1.41 -4.02
C VAL A 256 3.55 2.49 -4.91
N ALA A 257 3.99 2.14 -6.12
CA ALA A 257 4.44 3.14 -7.10
C ALA A 257 3.33 4.15 -7.40
N ALA A 258 2.10 3.68 -7.62
CA ALA A 258 0.96 4.55 -7.88
C ALA A 258 0.61 5.48 -6.70
N ALA A 259 0.69 5.00 -5.46
CA ALA A 259 0.54 5.85 -4.28
C ALA A 259 1.60 6.97 -4.25
N ALA A 260 2.86 6.63 -4.55
CA ALA A 260 3.93 7.63 -4.65
C ALA A 260 3.66 8.66 -5.75
N LEU A 261 3.09 8.25 -6.91
CA LEU A 261 2.65 9.18 -7.95
C LEU A 261 1.59 10.15 -7.40
N GLY A 262 0.60 9.65 -6.65
CA GLY A 262 -0.43 10.48 -6.03
C GLY A 262 0.16 11.55 -5.11
N PHE A 263 1.08 11.21 -4.24
CA PHE A 263 1.80 12.16 -3.40
C PHE A 263 2.63 13.15 -4.22
N GLY A 264 3.35 12.68 -5.23
CA GLY A 264 4.14 13.52 -6.13
C GLY A 264 3.28 14.52 -6.93
N ARG A 265 2.12 14.07 -7.46
CA ARG A 265 1.14 14.92 -8.13
C ARG A 265 0.57 16.00 -7.22
N ARG A 266 0.24 15.62 -5.98
CA ARG A 266 -0.24 16.59 -5.00
C ARG A 266 0.84 17.63 -4.69
N ALA A 267 2.07 17.24 -4.50
CA ALA A 267 3.18 18.15 -4.25
C ALA A 267 3.42 19.11 -5.44
N LEU A 268 3.36 18.61 -6.67
CA LEU A 268 3.46 19.44 -7.87
C LEU A 268 2.29 20.43 -7.98
N HIS A 269 1.06 19.96 -7.71
CA HIS A 269 -0.14 20.81 -7.70
C HIS A 269 -0.01 21.96 -6.70
N GLU A 270 0.36 21.67 -5.45
CA GLU A 270 0.57 22.67 -4.40
C GLU A 270 1.71 23.66 -4.79
N SER A 271 2.79 23.16 -5.39
CA SER A 271 3.91 23.99 -5.82
C SER A 271 3.52 24.97 -6.93
N ILE A 272 2.70 24.52 -7.89
CA ILE A 272 2.19 25.41 -8.97
C ILE A 272 1.26 26.46 -8.38
N ALA A 273 0.34 26.08 -7.50
CA ALA A 273 -0.58 27.01 -6.85
C ALA A 273 0.20 28.05 -6.01
N TRP A 274 1.18 27.60 -5.25
CA TRP A 274 2.05 28.46 -4.45
C TRP A 274 2.88 29.41 -5.34
N ALA A 275 3.48 28.92 -6.41
CA ALA A 275 4.29 29.72 -7.34
C ALA A 275 3.47 30.83 -8.01
N ARG A 276 2.19 30.59 -8.31
CA ARG A 276 1.28 31.59 -8.90
C ARG A 276 0.83 32.65 -7.90
N SER A 277 0.64 32.28 -6.64
CA SER A 277 0.07 33.18 -5.61
C SER A 277 1.14 33.96 -4.83
N ARG A 278 2.30 33.34 -4.56
CA ARG A 278 3.36 33.96 -3.75
C ARG A 278 4.07 35.04 -4.50
N LYS A 279 4.08 36.25 -3.92
CA LYS A 279 4.81 37.41 -4.48
C LYS A 279 6.08 37.69 -3.68
N MET A 280 7.16 38.01 -4.39
CA MET A 280 8.44 38.44 -3.83
C MET A 280 9.23 39.26 -4.87
N PHE A 281 10.01 40.22 -4.42
CA PHE A 281 10.80 41.10 -5.30
C PHE A 281 9.98 41.74 -6.44
N GLY A 282 8.71 42.10 -6.18
CA GLY A 282 7.84 42.80 -7.11
C GLY A 282 7.13 41.92 -8.16
N GLN A 283 7.33 40.58 -8.14
CA GLN A 283 6.73 39.65 -9.11
C GLN A 283 6.25 38.36 -8.43
N SER A 284 5.56 37.50 -9.16
CA SER A 284 5.19 36.17 -8.61
C SER A 284 6.39 35.26 -8.53
N LEU A 285 6.36 34.28 -7.61
CA LEU A 285 7.41 33.28 -7.52
C LEU A 285 7.52 32.46 -8.83
N GLY A 286 6.42 32.29 -9.57
CA GLY A 286 6.39 31.59 -10.86
C GLY A 286 7.09 32.33 -12.00
N ASP A 287 7.34 33.64 -11.85
CA ASP A 287 8.03 34.44 -12.88
C ASP A 287 9.56 34.23 -12.86
N PHE A 288 10.09 33.62 -11.79
CA PHE A 288 11.52 33.34 -11.70
C PHE A 288 11.91 32.07 -12.46
N GLN A 289 12.96 32.17 -13.30
CA GLN A 289 13.45 31.03 -14.09
C GLN A 289 13.82 29.81 -13.23
N ILE A 290 14.38 30.02 -12.03
CA ILE A 290 14.71 28.92 -11.12
C ILE A 290 13.48 28.16 -10.63
N THR A 291 12.34 28.83 -10.47
CA THR A 291 11.07 28.21 -10.13
C THR A 291 10.53 27.41 -11.31
N GLN A 292 10.57 27.97 -12.50
CA GLN A 292 10.14 27.32 -13.74
C GLN A 292 10.94 26.05 -14.01
N THR A 293 12.27 26.08 -13.82
CA THR A 293 13.15 24.90 -13.95
C THR A 293 12.80 23.81 -12.92
N LYS A 294 12.53 24.17 -11.67
CA LYS A 294 12.12 23.20 -10.65
C LYS A 294 10.79 22.54 -11.00
N ILE A 295 9.78 23.32 -11.41
CA ILE A 295 8.47 22.79 -11.83
C ILE A 295 8.63 21.84 -13.02
N ALA A 296 9.47 22.21 -14.01
CA ALA A 296 9.76 21.36 -15.16
C ALA A 296 10.42 20.04 -14.76
N GLN A 297 11.39 20.07 -13.83
CA GLN A 297 12.01 18.86 -13.29
C GLN A 297 10.99 17.96 -12.57
N MET A 298 10.17 18.54 -11.68
CA MET A 298 9.13 17.81 -10.95
C MET A 298 8.16 17.12 -11.92
N ALA A 299 7.69 17.84 -12.94
CA ALA A 299 6.77 17.32 -13.94
C ALA A 299 7.40 16.17 -14.74
N THR A 300 8.64 16.33 -15.22
CA THR A 300 9.35 15.28 -15.99
C THR A 300 9.61 14.03 -15.16
N MET A 301 10.02 14.19 -13.91
CA MET A 301 10.25 13.06 -13.00
C MET A 301 8.95 12.29 -12.71
N LEU A 302 7.85 13.02 -12.56
CA LEU A 302 6.54 12.42 -12.32
C LEU A 302 6.06 11.65 -13.56
N ASP A 303 6.16 12.24 -14.73
CA ASP A 303 5.73 11.64 -16.00
C ASP A 303 6.50 10.34 -16.31
N ALA A 304 7.83 10.37 -16.16
CA ALA A 304 8.68 9.20 -16.32
C ALA A 304 8.30 8.05 -15.35
N ALA A 305 8.03 8.38 -14.09
CA ALA A 305 7.59 7.39 -13.10
C ALA A 305 6.19 6.84 -13.40
N THR A 306 5.29 7.68 -13.92
CA THR A 306 3.94 7.31 -14.34
C THR A 306 3.98 6.29 -15.47
N LEU A 307 4.80 6.52 -16.50
CA LEU A 307 5.00 5.59 -17.62
C LEU A 307 5.48 4.20 -17.15
N LEU A 308 6.48 4.15 -16.26
CA LEU A 308 6.97 2.89 -15.70
C LEU A 308 5.91 2.16 -14.88
N THR A 309 5.14 2.90 -14.08
CA THR A 309 4.11 2.33 -13.21
C THR A 309 2.98 1.71 -14.01
N TYR A 310 2.41 2.45 -14.95
CA TYR A 310 1.26 1.95 -15.72
C TYR A 310 1.66 0.96 -16.80
N ARG A 311 2.89 1.03 -17.31
CA ARG A 311 3.43 -0.08 -18.11
C ARG A 311 3.48 -1.38 -17.31
N ALA A 312 3.97 -1.35 -16.07
CA ALA A 312 4.03 -2.54 -15.22
C ALA A 312 2.62 -3.07 -14.90
N ALA A 313 1.68 -2.19 -14.56
CA ALA A 313 0.29 -2.56 -14.31
C ALA A 313 -0.37 -3.20 -15.54
N TRP A 314 -0.22 -2.59 -16.70
CA TRP A 314 -0.76 -3.09 -17.97
C TRP A 314 -0.19 -4.47 -18.33
N LEU A 315 1.12 -4.66 -18.24
CA LEU A 315 1.76 -5.95 -18.52
C LEU A 315 1.22 -7.06 -17.60
N ARG A 316 1.00 -6.74 -16.33
CA ARG A 316 0.42 -7.70 -15.37
C ARG A 316 -1.00 -8.09 -15.74
N ASP A 317 -1.84 -7.14 -16.14
CA ASP A 317 -3.22 -7.41 -16.56
C ASP A 317 -3.28 -8.21 -17.87
N GLN A 318 -2.19 -8.21 -18.66
CA GLN A 318 -1.97 -9.11 -19.80
C GLN A 318 -1.45 -10.51 -19.40
N GLY A 319 -1.39 -10.82 -18.09
CA GLY A 319 -0.91 -12.11 -17.60
C GLY A 319 0.60 -12.31 -17.64
N GLN A 320 1.38 -11.26 -17.87
CA GLN A 320 2.84 -11.35 -17.94
C GLN A 320 3.47 -11.36 -16.53
N ARG A 321 4.64 -11.99 -16.43
CA ARG A 321 5.47 -11.87 -15.23
C ARG A 321 6.14 -10.50 -15.22
N ILE A 322 5.94 -9.74 -14.15
CA ILE A 322 6.36 -8.33 -14.05
C ILE A 322 7.34 -8.05 -12.90
N THR A 323 8.01 -9.04 -12.35
CA THR A 323 8.84 -8.87 -11.14
C THR A 323 9.87 -7.74 -11.30
N ARG A 324 10.52 -7.65 -12.48
CA ARG A 324 11.48 -6.58 -12.80
C ARG A 324 10.78 -5.24 -13.02
N GLU A 325 9.72 -5.23 -13.80
CA GLU A 325 8.96 -4.02 -14.15
C GLU A 325 8.32 -3.39 -12.90
N ALA A 326 7.75 -4.21 -12.01
CA ALA A 326 7.20 -3.75 -10.73
C ALA A 326 8.29 -3.16 -9.82
N ALA A 327 9.49 -3.78 -9.79
CA ALA A 327 10.63 -3.26 -9.03
C ALA A 327 11.12 -1.92 -9.60
N MET A 328 11.23 -1.79 -10.93
CA MET A 328 11.56 -0.52 -11.61
C MET A 328 10.54 0.56 -11.28
N ALA A 329 9.25 0.26 -11.40
CA ALA A 329 8.17 1.19 -11.12
C ALA A 329 8.22 1.68 -9.67
N LYS A 330 8.27 0.76 -8.70
CA LYS A 330 8.28 1.09 -7.28
C LYS A 330 9.49 1.95 -6.91
N MET A 331 10.68 1.54 -7.29
CA MET A 331 11.91 2.26 -7.01
C MET A 331 11.85 3.67 -7.60
N THR A 332 11.57 3.80 -8.88
CA THR A 332 11.58 5.10 -9.57
C THR A 332 10.49 6.03 -9.03
N ALA A 333 9.26 5.54 -8.84
CA ALA A 333 8.17 6.37 -8.36
C ALA A 333 8.41 6.89 -6.93
N THR A 334 8.88 6.04 -6.02
CA THR A 334 9.12 6.45 -4.63
C THR A 334 10.32 7.38 -4.49
N GLU A 335 11.40 7.17 -5.24
CA GLU A 335 12.57 8.07 -5.24
C GLU A 335 12.24 9.42 -5.89
N ASN A 336 11.56 9.41 -7.04
CA ASN A 336 11.15 10.63 -7.71
C ASN A 336 10.14 11.44 -6.86
N ALA A 337 9.15 10.79 -6.27
CA ALA A 337 8.18 11.47 -5.42
C ALA A 337 8.84 12.11 -4.19
N GLN A 338 9.82 11.43 -3.56
CA GLN A 338 10.60 12.03 -2.46
C GLN A 338 11.30 13.32 -2.90
N GLN A 339 11.94 13.31 -4.07
CA GLN A 339 12.64 14.50 -4.60
C GLN A 339 11.65 15.61 -4.98
N ILE A 340 10.52 15.26 -5.61
CA ILE A 340 9.45 16.20 -5.96
C ILE A 340 8.91 16.89 -4.70
N ILE A 341 8.63 16.12 -3.66
CA ILE A 341 8.09 16.64 -2.40
C ILE A 341 9.13 17.50 -1.68
N ASP A 342 10.40 17.10 -1.69
CA ASP A 342 11.50 17.92 -1.12
C ASP A 342 11.60 19.27 -1.81
N MET A 343 11.54 19.30 -3.15
CA MET A 343 11.49 20.55 -3.92
C MET A 343 10.24 21.38 -3.57
N ALA A 344 9.09 20.75 -3.36
CA ALA A 344 7.86 21.42 -2.97
C ALA A 344 8.00 22.10 -1.59
N VAL A 345 8.50 21.36 -0.60
CA VAL A 345 8.79 21.90 0.75
C VAL A 345 9.74 23.10 0.64
N GLN A 346 10.83 22.96 -0.10
CA GLN A 346 11.81 24.04 -0.31
C GLN A 346 11.18 25.28 -0.96
N MET A 347 10.31 25.11 -1.96
CA MET A 347 9.63 26.22 -2.64
C MET A 347 8.64 26.95 -1.72
N HIS A 348 8.04 26.26 -0.76
CA HIS A 348 7.13 26.87 0.21
C HIS A 348 7.87 27.63 1.33
N GLY A 349 9.20 27.46 1.45
CA GLY A 349 10.00 28.12 2.48
C GLY A 349 9.52 27.75 3.89
N GLY A 350 9.40 28.72 4.80
CA GLY A 350 8.94 28.47 6.17
C GLY A 350 7.56 27.78 6.28
N MET A 351 6.68 28.01 5.29
CA MET A 351 5.39 27.30 5.22
C MET A 351 5.56 25.82 4.90
N GLY A 352 6.60 25.44 4.17
CA GLY A 352 6.86 24.05 3.80
C GLY A 352 7.24 23.14 4.97
N VAL A 353 7.69 23.71 6.10
CA VAL A 353 8.05 22.97 7.33
C VAL A 353 7.05 23.19 8.47
N LYS A 354 6.00 23.95 8.21
CA LYS A 354 4.95 24.19 9.21
C LYS A 354 4.00 22.99 9.26
N LYS A 355 3.89 22.35 10.43
CA LYS A 355 2.99 21.21 10.67
C LYS A 355 1.56 21.52 10.22
N GLY A 356 0.94 20.60 9.50
CA GLY A 356 -0.42 20.72 8.95
C GLY A 356 -0.51 21.43 7.60
N VAL A 357 0.62 21.87 7.02
CA VAL A 357 0.67 22.31 5.61
C VAL A 357 0.83 21.07 4.73
N MET A 358 0.12 21.02 3.60
CA MET A 358 0.05 19.83 2.75
C MET A 358 1.43 19.28 2.37
N VAL A 359 2.35 20.10 1.92
CA VAL A 359 3.68 19.63 1.48
C VAL A 359 4.53 19.10 2.64
N GLU A 360 4.35 19.59 3.86
CA GLU A 360 4.96 19.05 5.07
C GLU A 360 4.40 17.64 5.38
N SER A 361 3.08 17.46 5.32
CA SER A 361 2.45 16.16 5.52
C SER A 361 2.91 15.15 4.48
N LEU A 362 2.96 15.55 3.21
CA LEU A 362 3.46 14.71 2.12
C LEU A 362 4.93 14.30 2.33
N TYR A 363 5.76 15.17 2.91
CA TYR A 363 7.17 14.87 3.21
C TYR A 363 7.31 13.75 4.23
N ARG A 364 6.43 13.72 5.22
CA ARG A 364 6.37 12.62 6.20
C ARG A 364 5.83 11.32 5.58
N GLU A 365 4.77 11.39 4.79
CA GLU A 365 4.13 10.24 4.14
C GLU A 365 5.08 9.50 3.19
N ILE A 366 5.72 10.22 2.27
CA ILE A 366 6.51 9.58 1.22
C ILE A 366 7.72 8.81 1.76
N ARG A 367 8.26 9.20 2.92
CA ARG A 367 9.51 8.61 3.43
C ARG A 367 9.42 7.10 3.65
N ALA A 368 8.28 6.62 4.14
CA ALA A 368 8.07 5.20 4.41
C ALA A 368 7.96 4.35 3.14
N LEU A 369 7.46 4.92 2.02
CA LEU A 369 7.27 4.20 0.76
C LEU A 369 8.59 3.72 0.14
N ARG A 370 9.71 4.36 0.46
CA ARG A 370 11.05 3.93 0.04
C ARG A 370 11.57 2.74 0.83
N ILE A 371 10.94 2.41 1.97
CA ILE A 371 11.39 1.40 2.93
C ILE A 371 10.53 0.15 2.87
N TYR A 372 9.22 0.28 3.01
CA TYR A 372 8.33 -0.87 3.08
C TYR A 372 8.10 -1.54 1.71
N GLU A 373 7.54 -2.75 1.73
CA GLU A 373 7.33 -3.63 0.56
C GLU A 373 8.59 -3.85 -0.29
N GLY A 374 9.73 -3.89 0.39
CA GLY A 374 11.06 -4.00 -0.18
C GLY A 374 11.70 -2.63 -0.42
N ALA A 375 12.73 -2.33 0.37
CA ALA A 375 13.49 -1.08 0.28
C ALA A 375 14.06 -0.85 -1.13
N THR A 376 14.44 0.40 -1.42
CA THR A 376 15.04 0.79 -2.72
C THR A 376 16.18 -0.15 -3.13
N GLU A 377 17.05 -0.52 -2.20
CA GLU A 377 18.20 -1.43 -2.43
C GLU A 377 17.71 -2.85 -2.80
N VAL A 378 16.62 -3.33 -2.18
CA VAL A 378 16.01 -4.62 -2.51
C VAL A 378 15.46 -4.59 -3.94
N GLN A 379 14.82 -3.48 -4.36
CA GLN A 379 14.36 -3.33 -5.75
C GLN A 379 15.52 -3.35 -6.74
N GLN A 380 16.62 -2.67 -6.43
CA GLN A 380 17.84 -2.67 -7.25
C GLN A 380 18.41 -4.09 -7.40
N LEU A 381 18.45 -4.87 -6.31
CA LEU A 381 18.89 -6.26 -6.35
C LEU A 381 17.95 -7.15 -7.18
N ILE A 382 16.65 -6.95 -7.11
CA ILE A 382 15.66 -7.69 -7.94
C ILE A 382 15.94 -7.41 -9.42
N ILE A 383 16.06 -6.14 -9.81
CA ILE A 383 16.31 -5.73 -11.20
C ILE A 383 17.64 -6.31 -11.69
N GLY A 384 18.72 -6.11 -10.94
CA GLY A 384 20.07 -6.57 -11.31
C GLY A 384 20.13 -8.09 -11.45
N LYS A 385 19.58 -8.83 -10.49
CA LYS A 385 19.57 -10.30 -10.53
C LYS A 385 18.73 -10.85 -11.70
N ASP A 386 17.62 -10.19 -12.05
CA ASP A 386 16.79 -10.63 -13.18
C ASP A 386 17.53 -10.44 -14.51
N LEU A 387 18.19 -9.30 -14.70
CA LEU A 387 18.98 -9.01 -15.89
C LEU A 387 20.21 -9.92 -16.06
N LEU A 388 20.83 -10.33 -14.95
CA LEU A 388 22.03 -11.19 -14.97
C LEU A 388 21.71 -12.69 -15.13
N LYS A 389 20.45 -13.09 -15.08
CA LYS A 389 20.05 -14.49 -15.29
C LYS A 389 20.00 -14.89 -16.77
N GLY A 390 20.12 -13.95 -17.72
CA GLY A 390 20.13 -14.17 -19.17
C GLY A 390 18.76 -14.46 -19.72
#